data_0891ac4724db8897bbbbfca2b252ff0d
#
_entry.id   0891ac4724db8897bbbbfca2b252ff0d
#
_cell.length_a   1.000
_cell.length_b   1.000
_cell.length_c   1.000
_cell.angle_alpha   90.00
_cell.angle_beta   90.00
_cell.angle_gamma   90.00
#
_symmetry.space_group_name_H-M   'P 1'
#
loop_
_entity.id
_entity.type
_entity.pdbx_description
1 polymer ?
#
loop_
_entity_poly.entity_id
_entity_poly.type
_entity_poly.pdbx_seq_one_letter_code
_entity_poly.pdbx_strand_id
1 'polypeptide(L)'
;MRGLYGHDKRERIPKDWRERLPHPGTYYAACVVKLGKPNGSGWAQGRCPFHEDRDASLSVQTADPHGGWRCFAGCGQGDLVSFHQRRTGKAFADVVADLLRGVA
;
A
#
# COMPACT_ATOMS: atom_id res chain seq x y z
N MET A 1 -27.28 -1.66 -18.35
CA MET A 1 -26.83 -1.39 -18.26
C MET A 1 -26.14 -1.42 -17.68
N ARG A 2 -25.99 -1.91 -17.56
CA ARG A 2 -25.40 -1.78 -17.14
C ARG A 2 -24.62 -1.58 -17.48
N GLY A 3 -24.58 -1.44 -17.81
CA GLY A 3 -24.09 -1.07 -18.07
C GLY A 3 -23.49 -1.14 -18.74
N LEU A 4 -23.67 -1.47 -19.22
CA LEU A 4 -23.20 -1.33 -19.59
C LEU A 4 -22.49 -1.16 -19.38
N TYR A 5 -22.52 -1.30 -19.26
CA TYR A 5 -22.04 -0.90 -18.81
C TYR A 5 -21.39 -0.95 -17.93
N GLY A 6 -21.69 -0.80 -17.79
CA GLY A 6 -21.16 -0.85 -16.47
C GLY A 6 -20.33 -2.05 -16.09
N HIS A 7 -19.13 -1.97 -16.31
CA HIS A 7 -18.25 -3.03 -15.85
C HIS A 7 -17.95 -2.83 -14.40
N ASP A 8 -18.24 -3.82 -13.57
CA ASP A 8 -17.71 -3.90 -12.22
C ASP A 8 -16.20 -4.07 -12.35
N LYS A 9 -15.44 -3.17 -11.76
CA LYS A 9 -13.98 -3.23 -11.82
C LYS A 9 -13.41 -4.53 -11.27
N ARG A 10 -14.12 -5.18 -10.34
CA ARG A 10 -13.70 -6.46 -9.77
C ARG A 10 -13.66 -7.57 -10.82
N GLU A 11 -14.47 -7.48 -11.86
CA GLU A 11 -14.47 -8.44 -12.95
C GLU A 11 -13.19 -8.36 -13.79
N ARG A 12 -12.49 -7.22 -13.71
CA ARG A 12 -11.25 -7.00 -14.45
C ARG A 12 -10.00 -7.38 -13.67
N ILE A 13 -10.15 -7.70 -12.39
CA ILE A 13 -9.03 -8.05 -11.55
C ILE A 13 -8.65 -9.50 -11.81
N PRO A 14 -7.40 -9.77 -12.22
CA PRO A 14 -6.95 -11.15 -12.43
C PRO A 14 -7.06 -11.95 -11.12
N LYS A 15 -7.28 -13.24 -11.23
CA LYS A 15 -7.37 -14.10 -10.06
C LYS A 15 -6.06 -14.12 -9.26
N ASP A 16 -4.95 -13.93 -9.95
CA ASP A 16 -3.61 -13.93 -9.35
C ASP A 16 -3.11 -12.52 -9.01
N TRP A 17 -4.02 -11.58 -8.78
CA TRP A 17 -3.66 -10.20 -8.57
C TRP A 17 -2.68 -10.00 -7.41
N ARG A 18 -2.76 -10.84 -6.37
CA ARG A 18 -1.84 -10.73 -5.23
C ARG A 18 -0.40 -10.99 -5.63
N GLU A 19 -0.20 -11.85 -6.62
CA GLU A 19 1.13 -12.18 -7.12
C GLU A 19 1.68 -11.11 -8.07
N ARG A 20 0.81 -10.20 -8.52
CA ARG A 20 1.18 -9.12 -9.43
C ARG A 20 1.33 -7.77 -8.75
N LEU A 21 1.22 -7.74 -7.44
CA LEU A 21 1.39 -6.49 -6.68
C LEU A 21 2.82 -5.97 -6.83
N PRO A 22 3.02 -4.65 -6.71
CA PRO A 22 4.37 -4.10 -6.80
C PRO A 22 5.23 -4.59 -5.64
N HIS A 23 6.52 -4.53 -5.84
CA HIS A 23 7.47 -4.83 -4.77
C HIS A 23 7.28 -3.81 -3.65
N PRO A 24 7.09 -4.24 -2.39
CA PRO A 24 6.79 -3.31 -1.30
C PRO A 24 7.85 -2.22 -1.12
N GLY A 25 9.11 -2.57 -1.23
CA GLY A 25 10.19 -1.59 -1.11
C GLY A 25 10.06 -0.47 -2.12
N THR A 26 9.75 -0.80 -3.37
CA THR A 26 9.54 0.19 -4.42
C THR A 26 8.32 1.04 -4.15
N TYR A 27 7.22 0.40 -3.75
CA TYR A 27 5.98 1.10 -3.45
C TYR A 27 6.18 2.11 -2.31
N TYR A 28 6.71 1.64 -1.18
CA TYR A 28 6.85 2.51 -0.01
C TYR A 28 7.89 3.61 -0.24
N ALA A 29 8.95 3.33 -0.98
CA ALA A 29 9.94 4.35 -1.32
C ALA A 29 9.32 5.51 -2.12
N ALA A 30 8.32 5.21 -2.93
CA ALA A 30 7.66 6.22 -3.77
C ALA A 30 6.67 7.09 -2.99
N CYS A 31 6.11 6.59 -1.88
CA CYS A 31 5.01 7.29 -1.20
C CYS A 31 5.25 7.63 0.26
N VAL A 32 6.27 7.05 0.90
CA VAL A 32 6.56 7.34 2.31
C VAL A 32 7.68 8.36 2.40
N VAL A 33 7.37 9.49 3.03
CA VAL A 33 8.34 10.58 3.20
C VAL A 33 9.41 10.16 4.19
N LYS A 34 10.66 10.41 3.85
CA LYS A 34 11.84 10.13 4.68
C LYS A 34 11.94 8.66 5.10
N LEU A 35 11.63 7.77 4.16
CA LEU A 35 11.82 6.34 4.41
C LEU A 35 13.31 6.03 4.52
N GLY A 36 13.70 5.42 5.64
CA GLY A 36 15.07 5.03 5.91
C GLY A 36 15.43 3.70 5.26
N LYS A 37 16.63 3.24 5.55
CA LYS A 37 17.09 1.94 5.05
C LYS A 37 16.40 0.81 5.80
N PRO A 38 16.05 -0.29 5.12
CA PRO A 38 15.51 -1.47 5.79
C PRO A 38 16.55 -2.11 6.70
N ASN A 39 16.08 -2.69 7.79
CA ASN A 39 16.93 -3.51 8.65
C ASN A 39 17.10 -4.90 8.04
N GLY A 40 17.79 -5.81 8.75
CA GLY A 40 18.04 -7.17 8.26
C GLY A 40 16.79 -7.99 8.00
N SER A 41 15.65 -7.61 8.59
CA SER A 41 14.37 -8.29 8.40
C SER A 41 13.48 -7.58 7.37
N GLY A 42 13.96 -6.53 6.74
CA GLY A 42 13.22 -5.81 5.70
C GLY A 42 12.34 -4.68 6.20
N TRP A 43 12.38 -4.35 7.49
CA TRP A 43 11.57 -3.26 8.03
C TRP A 43 12.31 -1.93 7.92
N ALA A 44 11.61 -0.93 7.38
CA ALA A 44 12.12 0.43 7.25
C ALA A 44 11.18 1.40 7.94
N GLN A 45 11.72 2.49 8.47
CA GLN A 45 10.92 3.50 9.16
C GLN A 45 10.83 4.78 8.33
N GLY A 46 9.68 5.42 8.41
CA GLY A 46 9.45 6.68 7.73
C GLY A 46 8.31 7.46 8.37
N ARG A 47 7.96 8.58 7.76
CA ARG A 47 6.88 9.39 8.27
C ARG A 47 5.53 8.79 7.91
N CYS A 48 4.64 8.71 8.89
CA CYS A 48 3.29 8.21 8.67
C CYS A 48 2.45 9.26 7.93
N PRO A 49 1.78 8.90 6.81
CA PRO A 49 0.95 9.85 6.08
C PRO A 49 -0.44 10.04 6.69
N PHE A 50 -0.78 9.28 7.74
CA PHE A 50 -2.12 9.29 8.33
C PHE A 50 -2.27 10.24 9.51
N HIS A 51 -1.19 10.89 9.91
CA HIS A 51 -1.21 11.91 10.94
C HIS A 51 0.01 12.81 10.74
N GLU A 52 0.04 13.93 11.44
CA GLU A 52 1.19 14.82 11.41
C GLU A 52 2.33 14.15 12.19
N ASP A 53 3.33 13.66 11.47
CA ASP A 53 4.38 12.82 12.04
C ASP A 53 5.75 13.51 11.94
N ARG A 54 6.34 13.82 13.08
CA ARG A 54 7.68 14.42 13.16
C ARG A 54 8.76 13.41 13.45
N ASP A 55 8.38 12.24 13.97
CA ASP A 55 9.32 11.28 14.56
C ASP A 55 9.44 9.97 13.80
N ALA A 56 8.96 9.91 12.57
CA ALA A 56 9.03 8.70 11.75
C ALA A 56 8.44 7.48 12.46
N SER A 57 7.18 7.58 12.88
CA SER A 57 6.50 6.53 13.64
C SER A 57 5.94 5.40 12.78
N LEU A 58 6.09 5.45 11.47
CA LEU A 58 5.65 4.40 10.57
C LEU A 58 6.76 3.37 10.34
N SER A 59 6.43 2.09 10.44
CA SER A 59 7.32 1.00 10.04
C SER A 59 6.66 0.23 8.91
N VAL A 60 7.42 -0.03 7.84
CA VAL A 60 6.91 -0.75 6.67
C VAL A 60 7.82 -1.92 6.33
N GLN A 61 7.23 -3.02 5.90
CA GLN A 61 7.96 -4.20 5.45
C GLN A 61 8.27 -4.06 3.96
N THR A 62 9.55 -4.06 3.63
CA THR A 62 10.01 -3.83 2.26
C THR A 62 10.36 -5.10 1.51
N ALA A 63 10.47 -6.23 2.19
CA ALA A 63 10.92 -7.48 1.58
C ALA A 63 9.78 -8.48 1.39
N ASP A 64 8.92 -8.65 2.41
CA ASP A 64 7.81 -9.59 2.34
C ASP A 64 6.74 -9.07 1.37
N PRO A 65 6.26 -9.92 0.43
CA PRO A 65 5.27 -9.49 -0.57
C PRO A 65 3.98 -8.89 -0.02
N HIS A 66 3.60 -9.21 1.20
CA HIS A 66 2.41 -8.59 1.81
C HIS A 66 2.60 -7.11 2.09
N GLY A 67 3.84 -6.67 2.25
CA GLY A 67 4.14 -5.27 2.48
C GLY A 67 3.47 -4.72 3.73
N GLY A 68 3.62 -5.41 4.86
CA GLY A 68 3.01 -5.00 6.12
C GLY A 68 3.43 -3.61 6.56
N TRP A 69 2.55 -2.91 7.28
CA TRP A 69 2.86 -1.60 7.85
C TRP A 69 2.24 -1.48 9.23
N ARG A 70 2.86 -0.63 10.04
CA ARG A 70 2.36 -0.32 11.36
C ARG A 70 2.77 1.10 11.75
N CYS A 71 1.81 1.86 12.26
CA CYS A 71 2.11 3.17 12.84
C CYS A 71 2.15 3.04 14.35
N PHE A 72 3.31 3.34 14.95
CA PHE A 72 3.50 3.25 16.40
C PHE A 72 2.81 4.38 17.16
N ALA A 73 2.31 5.39 16.45
CA ALA A 73 1.48 6.43 17.05
C ALA A 73 0.00 6.10 17.08
N GLY A 74 -0.39 4.89 16.66
CA GLY A 74 -1.77 4.42 16.79
C GLY A 74 -2.66 4.60 15.57
N CYS A 75 -2.12 4.98 14.41
CA CYS A 75 -2.96 5.14 13.21
C CYS A 75 -3.48 3.82 12.65
N GLY A 76 -2.81 2.71 12.93
CA GLY A 76 -3.24 1.40 12.49
C GLY A 76 -2.11 0.54 11.96
N GLN A 77 -2.49 -0.57 11.35
CA GLN A 77 -1.57 -1.51 10.74
C GLN A 77 -2.30 -2.31 9.65
N GLY A 78 -1.57 -2.97 8.79
CA GLY A 78 -2.16 -3.78 7.74
C GLY A 78 -1.12 -4.22 6.72
N ASP A 79 -1.59 -4.48 5.50
CA ASP A 79 -0.74 -4.85 4.37
C ASP A 79 -0.65 -3.70 3.36
N LEU A 80 0.07 -3.93 2.27
CA LEU A 80 0.27 -2.93 1.23
C LEU A 80 -1.05 -2.45 0.62
N VAL A 81 -1.99 -3.37 0.43
CA VAL A 81 -3.30 -3.03 -0.14
C VAL A 81 -4.06 -2.10 0.81
N SER A 82 -4.10 -2.43 2.10
CA SER A 82 -4.79 -1.59 3.08
C SER A 82 -4.12 -0.23 3.24
N PHE A 83 -2.79 -0.18 3.11
CA PHE A 83 -2.06 1.08 3.16
C PHE A 83 -2.50 2.00 2.01
N HIS A 84 -2.53 1.47 0.80
CA HIS A 84 -2.94 2.25 -0.37
C HIS A 84 -4.40 2.66 -0.29
N GLN A 85 -5.26 1.76 0.17
CA GLN A 85 -6.68 2.06 0.35
C GLN A 85 -6.88 3.20 1.34
N ARG A 86 -6.20 3.14 2.46
CA ARG A 86 -6.32 4.17 3.50
C ARG A 86 -5.75 5.51 3.04
N ARG A 87 -4.64 5.47 2.31
CA ARG A 87 -3.99 6.68 1.83
C ARG A 87 -4.80 7.40 0.76
N THR A 88 -5.48 6.65 -0.10
CA THR A 88 -6.23 7.22 -1.23
C THR A 88 -7.73 7.37 -0.98
N GLY A 89 -8.28 6.61 -0.04
CA GLY A 89 -9.72 6.59 0.20
C GLY A 89 -10.52 5.85 -0.86
N LYS A 90 -9.85 5.15 -1.77
CA LYS A 90 -10.53 4.47 -2.87
C LYS A 90 -11.18 3.16 -2.44
N ALA A 91 -12.14 2.70 -3.23
CA ALA A 91 -12.73 1.38 -3.06
C ALA A 91 -11.69 0.29 -3.35
N PHE A 92 -11.89 -0.90 -2.79
CA PHE A 92 -10.93 -2.00 -2.90
C PHE A 92 -10.55 -2.30 -4.37
N ALA A 93 -11.53 -2.39 -5.26
CA ALA A 93 -11.26 -2.70 -6.66
C ALA A 93 -10.38 -1.64 -7.34
N ASP A 94 -10.61 -0.37 -7.00
CA ASP A 94 -9.78 0.73 -7.52
C ASP A 94 -8.37 0.69 -6.96
N VAL A 95 -8.22 0.33 -5.69
CA VAL A 95 -6.93 0.18 -5.05
C VAL A 95 -6.11 -0.90 -5.77
N VAL A 96 -6.71 -2.06 -5.99
CA VAL A 96 -6.03 -3.15 -6.69
C VAL A 96 -5.66 -2.72 -8.11
N ALA A 97 -6.56 -2.05 -8.82
CA ALA A 97 -6.27 -1.57 -10.18
C ALA A 97 -5.08 -0.60 -10.18
N ASP A 98 -5.01 0.32 -9.22
CA ASP A 98 -3.88 1.23 -9.08
C ASP A 98 -2.57 0.46 -8.89
N LEU A 99 -2.58 -0.50 -7.97
CA LEU A 99 -1.38 -1.26 -7.64
C LEU A 99 -0.90 -2.09 -8.82
N LEU A 100 -1.81 -2.69 -9.58
CA LEU A 100 -1.45 -3.47 -10.75
C LEU A 100 -0.86 -2.61 -11.87
N ARG A 101 -1.19 -1.32 -11.90
CA ARG A 101 -0.60 -0.37 -12.84
C ARG A 101 0.69 0.26 -12.32
N GLY A 102 1.09 -0.06 -11.10
CA GLY A 102 2.26 0.53 -10.48
C GLY A 102 2.07 1.96 -9.98
N VAL A 103 0.84 2.36 -9.71
CA VAL A 103 0.54 3.69 -9.16
C VAL A 103 0.71 3.65 -7.64
N ALA A 104 1.52 4.56 -7.12
CA ALA A 104 1.78 4.66 -5.68
C ALA A 104 0.97 5.78 -5.00
#